data_73e69a4b5a3fb2037adf6c593961dbac
#
_entry.id   73e69a4b5a3fb2037adf6c593961dbac
#
_cell.length_a   1.000
_cell.length_b   1.000
_cell.length_c   1.000
_cell.angle_alpha   90.00
_cell.angle_beta   90.00
_cell.angle_gamma   90.00
#
_symmetry.space_group_name_H-M   'P 1'
#
loop_
_entity.id
_entity.type
_entity.pdbx_description
1 polymer ?
#
loop_
_entity_poly.entity_id
_entity_poly.type
_entity_poly.pdbx_seq_one_letter_code
_entity_poly.pdbx_strand_id
1 'polypeptide(L)'
;MQSSVVGIGINVNSAGFPDELVATSLLLETGGVVPVDGLRQDLCAALARYWALLERGGADLAEAYTAQLWMRGRWADMVLDARPVTVRPLDVDGSGRLLVEDPDGRVAVYGLDRLRFAPR
;
A
#
# COMPACT_ATOMS: atom_id res chain seq x y z
N MET A 1 12.25 -18.65 -16.81
CA MET A 1 11.44 -18.36 -15.62
C MET A 1 12.16 -17.28 -14.84
N GLN A 2 11.56 -16.12 -14.68
CA GLN A 2 12.14 -15.07 -13.81
C GLN A 2 11.71 -15.38 -12.38
N SER A 3 12.64 -15.34 -11.44
CA SER A 3 12.36 -15.49 -10.02
C SER A 3 12.30 -14.09 -9.35
N SER A 4 11.43 -13.94 -8.38
CA SER A 4 11.32 -12.71 -7.58
C SER A 4 11.55 -13.03 -6.11
N VAL A 5 12.23 -12.14 -5.42
CA VAL A 5 12.38 -12.18 -3.96
C VAL A 5 11.52 -11.06 -3.37
N VAL A 6 10.60 -11.39 -2.48
CA VAL A 6 9.71 -10.45 -1.84
C VAL A 6 10.06 -10.36 -0.35
N GLY A 7 10.37 -9.15 0.13
CA GLY A 7 10.56 -8.87 1.55
C GLY A 7 9.36 -8.11 2.11
N ILE A 8 8.83 -8.56 3.26
CA ILE A 8 7.71 -7.91 3.95
C ILE A 8 8.14 -7.62 5.39
N GLY A 9 8.06 -6.35 5.80
CA GLY A 9 8.33 -5.92 7.18
C GLY A 9 7.03 -5.45 7.85
N ILE A 10 6.71 -6.03 9.00
CA ILE A 10 5.54 -5.66 9.80
C ILE A 10 5.96 -5.46 11.25
N ASN A 11 5.59 -4.34 11.85
CA ASN A 11 5.71 -4.14 13.29
C ASN A 11 4.56 -4.89 13.98
N VAL A 12 4.88 -6.00 14.63
CA VAL A 12 3.84 -6.86 15.21
C VAL A 12 3.51 -6.45 16.64
N ASN A 13 4.46 -6.58 17.57
CA ASN A 13 4.23 -6.36 18.99
C ASN A 13 5.08 -5.21 19.57
N SER A 14 5.49 -4.26 18.75
CA SER A 14 6.16 -3.05 19.25
C SER A 14 5.16 -2.19 20.02
N ALA A 15 5.48 -1.86 21.27
CA ALA A 15 4.60 -1.08 22.15
C ALA A 15 4.76 0.44 21.99
N GLY A 16 5.80 0.89 21.28
CA GLY A 16 6.06 2.31 21.01
C GLY A 16 7.12 2.51 19.95
N PHE A 17 7.18 3.74 19.47
CA PHE A 17 8.12 4.20 18.44
C PHE A 17 8.72 5.55 18.88
N PRO A 18 9.90 5.94 18.39
CA PRO A 18 10.40 7.29 18.57
C PRO A 18 9.37 8.33 18.05
N ASP A 19 9.28 9.47 18.75
CA ASP A 19 8.27 10.51 18.43
C ASP A 19 8.41 11.06 17.00
N GLU A 20 9.60 10.98 16.42
CA GLU A 20 9.87 11.42 15.05
C GLU A 20 9.36 10.42 13.98
N LEU A 21 9.00 9.20 14.39
CA LEU A 21 8.50 8.16 13.49
C LEU A 21 6.98 8.09 13.56
N VAL A 22 6.33 8.42 12.46
CA VAL A 22 4.90 8.12 12.28
C VAL A 22 4.76 6.64 11.96
N ALA A 23 4.70 5.82 13.00
CA ALA A 23 4.65 4.36 12.88
C ALA A 23 3.64 3.77 13.86
N THR A 24 3.15 2.59 13.53
CA THR A 24 2.27 1.80 14.39
C THR A 24 2.64 0.32 14.35
N SER A 25 1.98 -0.49 15.16
CA SER A 25 2.11 -1.94 15.19
C SER A 25 0.75 -2.61 15.30
N LEU A 26 0.69 -3.90 15.01
CA LEU A 26 -0.53 -4.68 15.21
C LEU A 26 -0.99 -4.66 16.67
N LEU A 27 -0.06 -4.70 17.63
CA LEU A 27 -0.38 -4.56 19.06
C LEU A 27 -1.12 -3.25 19.34
N LEU A 28 -0.64 -2.13 18.82
CA LEU A 28 -1.24 -0.81 19.05
C LEU A 28 -2.61 -0.67 18.37
N GLU A 29 -2.75 -1.22 17.17
CA GLU A 29 -4.01 -1.13 16.40
C GLU A 29 -5.09 -2.09 16.91
N THR A 30 -4.71 -3.28 17.40
CA THR A 30 -5.67 -4.30 17.85
C THR A 30 -5.89 -4.30 19.36
N GLY A 31 -5.00 -3.67 20.13
CA GLY A 31 -5.03 -3.67 21.59
C GLY A 31 -4.60 -4.99 22.23
N GLY A 32 -4.05 -5.93 21.47
CA GLY A 32 -3.65 -7.25 21.98
C GLY A 32 -2.39 -7.81 21.33
N VAL A 33 -1.66 -8.63 22.09
CA VAL A 33 -0.45 -9.31 21.59
C VAL A 33 -0.84 -10.28 20.47
N VAL A 34 -0.16 -10.17 19.33
CA VAL A 34 -0.37 -11.01 18.16
C VAL A 34 0.68 -12.13 18.11
N PRO A 35 0.29 -13.41 17.99
CA PRO A 35 1.22 -14.53 17.83
C PRO A 35 1.98 -14.41 16.49
N VAL A 36 3.29 -14.16 16.55
CA VAL A 36 4.11 -13.91 15.35
C VAL A 36 4.13 -15.11 14.40
N ASP A 37 4.20 -16.34 14.93
CA ASP A 37 4.21 -17.54 14.10
C ASP A 37 2.88 -17.77 13.37
N GLY A 38 1.75 -17.47 14.00
CA GLY A 38 0.43 -17.52 13.37
C GLY A 38 0.34 -16.49 12.24
N LEU A 39 0.72 -15.25 12.51
CA LEU A 39 0.75 -14.19 11.50
C LEU A 39 1.65 -14.56 10.32
N ARG A 40 2.82 -15.15 10.57
CA ARG A 40 3.73 -15.60 9.50
C ARG A 40 3.09 -16.67 8.62
N GLN A 41 2.38 -17.64 9.21
CA GLN A 41 1.65 -18.66 8.45
C GLN A 41 0.54 -18.06 7.59
N ASP A 42 -0.26 -17.14 8.15
CA ASP A 42 -1.32 -16.43 7.44
C ASP A 42 -0.77 -15.62 6.27
N LEU A 43 0.37 -14.95 6.48
CA LEU A 43 1.04 -14.17 5.43
C LEU A 43 1.54 -15.06 4.28
N CYS A 44 2.16 -16.21 4.60
CA CYS A 44 2.59 -17.18 3.59
C CYS A 44 1.39 -17.76 2.81
N ALA A 45 0.30 -18.07 3.48
CA ALA A 45 -0.93 -18.54 2.84
C ALA A 45 -1.55 -17.48 1.93
N ALA A 46 -1.56 -16.21 2.35
CA ALA A 46 -2.01 -15.09 1.54
C ALA A 46 -1.15 -14.89 0.30
N LEU A 47 0.18 -14.94 0.45
CA LEU A 47 1.11 -14.86 -0.69
C LEU A 47 0.87 -15.98 -1.70
N ALA A 48 0.73 -17.22 -1.25
CA ALA A 48 0.45 -18.35 -2.14
C ALA A 48 -0.86 -18.17 -2.92
N ARG A 49 -1.91 -17.67 -2.25
CA ARG A 49 -3.20 -17.37 -2.89
C ARG A 49 -3.07 -16.28 -3.95
N TYR A 50 -2.39 -15.17 -3.66
CA TYR A 50 -2.21 -14.08 -4.60
C TYR A 50 -1.26 -14.45 -5.75
N TRP A 51 -0.26 -15.31 -5.49
CA TRP A 51 0.57 -15.87 -6.53
C TRP A 51 -0.24 -16.68 -7.55
N ALA A 52 -1.16 -17.51 -7.08
CA ALA A 52 -2.06 -18.27 -7.96
C ALA A 52 -2.99 -17.37 -8.81
N LEU A 53 -3.38 -16.19 -8.32
CA LEU A 53 -4.10 -15.19 -9.12
C LEU A 53 -3.21 -14.59 -10.20
N LEU A 54 -1.95 -14.29 -9.86
CA LEU A 54 -0.97 -13.76 -10.82
C LEU A 54 -0.72 -14.74 -11.97
N GLU A 55 -0.56 -16.04 -11.67
CA GLU A 55 -0.35 -17.08 -12.66
C GLU A 55 -1.53 -17.26 -13.62
N ARG A 56 -2.74 -16.91 -13.21
CA ARG A 56 -3.95 -16.91 -14.05
C ARG A 56 -4.14 -15.67 -14.91
N GLY A 57 -3.16 -14.78 -14.96
CA GLY A 57 -3.16 -13.60 -15.81
C GLY A 57 -3.30 -12.27 -15.06
N GLY A 58 -3.45 -12.28 -13.73
CA GLY A 58 -3.30 -11.11 -12.88
C GLY A 58 -4.44 -10.09 -12.87
N ALA A 59 -5.50 -10.26 -13.69
CA ALA A 59 -6.63 -9.31 -13.72
C ALA A 59 -7.33 -9.23 -12.35
N ASP A 60 -7.65 -10.39 -11.76
CA ASP A 60 -8.26 -10.47 -10.44
C ASP A 60 -7.35 -9.91 -9.33
N LEU A 61 -6.02 -10.04 -9.51
CA LEU A 61 -5.04 -9.48 -8.60
C LEU A 61 -5.03 -7.94 -8.65
N ALA A 62 -5.10 -7.36 -9.85
CA ALA A 62 -5.17 -5.91 -10.03
C ALA A 62 -6.46 -5.34 -9.39
N GLU A 63 -7.60 -6.01 -9.60
CA GLU A 63 -8.86 -5.62 -8.97
C GLU A 63 -8.78 -5.71 -7.44
N ALA A 64 -8.26 -6.82 -6.89
CA ALA A 64 -8.08 -7.00 -5.46
C ALA A 64 -7.14 -5.94 -4.85
N TYR A 65 -6.07 -5.58 -5.55
CA TYR A 65 -5.15 -4.51 -5.13
C TYR A 65 -5.85 -3.15 -5.13
N THR A 66 -6.52 -2.79 -6.21
CA THR A 66 -7.22 -1.51 -6.35
C THR A 66 -8.35 -1.36 -5.32
N ALA A 67 -9.03 -2.45 -4.97
CA ALA A 67 -10.05 -2.44 -3.91
C ALA A 67 -9.49 -2.10 -2.52
N GLN A 68 -8.21 -2.39 -2.27
CA GLN A 68 -7.50 -2.10 -1.01
C GLN A 68 -6.64 -0.82 -1.09
N LEU A 69 -6.68 -0.11 -2.21
CA LEU A 69 -5.87 1.08 -2.39
C LEU A 69 -6.24 2.15 -1.35
N TRP A 70 -5.27 2.52 -0.52
CA TRP A 70 -5.47 3.49 0.54
C TRP A 70 -5.86 4.86 -0.03
N MET A 71 -6.83 5.52 0.61
CA MET A 71 -7.42 6.80 0.17
C MET A 71 -8.09 6.78 -1.21
N ARG A 72 -8.35 5.61 -1.81
CA ARG A 72 -9.05 5.53 -3.09
C ARG A 72 -10.37 6.31 -3.06
N GLY A 73 -10.57 7.16 -4.05
CA GLY A 73 -11.76 7.99 -4.19
C GLY A 73 -11.90 9.12 -3.16
N ARG A 74 -10.90 9.35 -2.31
CA ARG A 74 -10.89 10.40 -1.26
C ARG A 74 -9.76 11.39 -1.54
N TRP A 75 -10.01 12.67 -1.23
CA TRP A 75 -8.98 13.69 -1.32
C TRP A 75 -7.89 13.47 -0.28
N ALA A 76 -6.66 13.54 -0.69
CA ALA A 76 -5.48 13.33 0.14
C ALA A 76 -4.41 14.38 -0.17
N ASP A 77 -3.74 14.85 0.88
CA ASP A 77 -2.57 15.70 0.73
C ASP A 77 -1.37 14.83 0.41
N MET A 78 -0.73 15.14 -0.70
CA MET A 78 0.42 14.44 -1.25
C MET A 78 1.52 15.42 -1.61
N VAL A 79 2.69 14.91 -1.96
CA VAL A 79 3.82 15.68 -2.45
C VAL A 79 4.17 15.21 -3.85
N LEU A 80 4.04 16.08 -4.84
CA LEU A 80 4.43 15.86 -6.23
C LEU A 80 5.68 16.69 -6.55
N ASP A 81 6.78 16.01 -6.91
CA ASP A 81 8.05 16.68 -7.25
C ASP A 81 8.45 17.74 -6.19
N ALA A 82 8.41 17.34 -4.91
CA ALA A 82 8.68 18.17 -3.74
C ALA A 82 7.70 19.35 -3.49
N ARG A 83 6.54 19.37 -4.15
CA ARG A 83 5.50 20.39 -3.94
C ARG A 83 4.25 19.77 -3.35
N PRO A 84 3.64 20.39 -2.34
CA PRO A 84 2.37 19.91 -1.79
C PRO A 84 1.27 20.02 -2.84
N VAL A 85 0.47 18.97 -2.96
CA VAL A 85 -0.69 18.89 -3.85
C VAL A 85 -1.82 18.15 -3.14
N THR A 86 -3.05 18.50 -3.44
CA THR A 86 -4.22 17.74 -3.01
C THR A 86 -4.77 16.98 -4.22
N VAL A 87 -4.81 15.66 -4.14
CA VAL A 87 -5.29 14.80 -5.23
C VAL A 87 -6.13 13.66 -4.68
N ARG A 88 -6.88 13.01 -5.56
CA ARG A 88 -7.73 11.87 -5.25
C ARG A 88 -7.19 10.63 -5.97
N PRO A 89 -6.62 9.63 -5.25
CA PRO A 89 -6.23 8.36 -5.85
C PRO A 89 -7.44 7.64 -6.44
N LEU A 90 -7.30 7.18 -7.68
CA LEU A 90 -8.36 6.46 -8.39
C LEU A 90 -8.03 4.99 -8.60
N ASP A 91 -6.82 4.72 -9.09
CA ASP A 91 -6.39 3.39 -9.52
C ASP A 91 -4.86 3.29 -9.62
N VAL A 92 -4.38 2.12 -10.00
CA VAL A 92 -2.97 1.86 -10.33
C VAL A 92 -2.90 1.23 -11.72
N ASP A 93 -2.04 1.77 -12.58
CA ASP A 93 -1.86 1.22 -13.93
C ASP A 93 -1.03 -0.08 -13.94
N GLY A 94 -0.98 -0.74 -15.11
CA GLY A 94 -0.24 -1.99 -15.28
C GLY A 94 1.27 -1.91 -15.03
N SER A 95 1.82 -0.71 -14.86
CA SER A 95 3.23 -0.46 -14.49
C SER A 95 3.39 -0.12 -13.00
N GLY A 96 2.33 -0.18 -12.21
CA GLY A 96 2.34 0.15 -10.78
C GLY A 96 2.34 1.65 -10.48
N ARG A 97 2.02 2.50 -11.46
CA ARG A 97 1.93 3.95 -11.27
C ARG A 97 0.55 4.35 -10.81
N LEU A 98 0.47 5.32 -9.88
CA LEU A 98 -0.79 5.79 -9.30
C LEU A 98 -1.53 6.72 -10.27
N LEU A 99 -2.78 6.39 -10.56
CA LEU A 99 -3.71 7.25 -11.28
C LEU A 99 -4.41 8.15 -10.26
N VAL A 100 -4.32 9.46 -10.45
CA VAL A 100 -4.92 10.45 -9.55
C VAL A 100 -5.71 11.49 -10.31
N GLU A 101 -6.68 12.09 -9.64
CA GLU A 101 -7.44 13.23 -10.11
C GLU A 101 -7.14 14.47 -9.26
N ASP A 102 -6.94 15.60 -9.88
CA ASP A 102 -6.81 16.90 -9.21
C ASP A 102 -8.18 17.56 -8.94
N PRO A 103 -8.25 18.66 -8.15
CA PRO A 103 -9.50 19.37 -7.88
C PRO A 103 -10.17 19.98 -9.10
N ASP A 104 -9.44 20.18 -10.20
CA ASP A 104 -9.97 20.66 -11.47
C ASP A 104 -10.55 19.52 -12.34
N GLY A 105 -10.52 18.29 -11.85
CA GLY A 105 -11.01 17.10 -12.56
C GLY A 105 -10.03 16.55 -13.60
N ARG A 106 -8.78 17.00 -13.59
CA ARG A 106 -7.75 16.46 -14.48
C ARG A 106 -7.17 15.19 -13.92
N VAL A 107 -7.06 14.19 -14.77
CA VAL A 107 -6.51 12.88 -14.40
C VAL A 107 -5.07 12.77 -14.91
N ALA A 108 -4.17 12.31 -14.04
CA ALA A 108 -2.77 12.11 -14.37
C ALA A 108 -2.21 10.84 -13.69
N VAL A 109 -1.09 10.33 -14.20
CA VAL A 109 -0.44 9.11 -13.72
C VAL A 109 0.97 9.45 -13.26
N TYR A 110 1.32 9.02 -12.03
CA TYR A 110 2.62 9.30 -11.43
C TYR A 110 3.24 8.05 -10.81
N GLY A 111 4.55 7.90 -10.96
CA GLY A 111 5.34 6.92 -10.22
C GLY A 111 5.57 7.35 -8.76
N LEU A 112 5.93 6.38 -7.91
CA LEU A 112 6.23 6.62 -6.50
C LEU A 112 7.50 7.47 -6.27
N ASP A 113 8.33 7.61 -7.28
CA ASP A 113 9.48 8.51 -7.28
C ASP A 113 9.07 9.99 -7.30
N ARG A 114 7.91 10.30 -7.88
CA ARG A 114 7.42 11.66 -8.06
C ARG A 114 6.30 12.04 -7.10
N LEU A 115 5.32 11.15 -6.89
CA LEU A 115 4.14 11.40 -6.06
C LEU A 115 4.19 10.53 -4.81
N ARG A 116 4.13 11.16 -3.62
CA ARG A 116 4.16 10.50 -2.31
C ARG A 116 3.12 11.10 -1.40
N PHE A 117 2.63 10.31 -0.43
CA PHE A 117 1.82 10.87 0.62
C PHE A 117 2.63 11.86 1.45
N ALA A 118 1.99 12.98 1.85
CA ALA A 118 2.62 13.94 2.75
C ALA A 118 2.96 13.25 4.08
N PRO A 119 4.14 13.50 4.68
CA PRO A 119 4.41 13.07 6.03
C PRO A 119 3.34 13.66 6.97
N ARG A 120 2.83 12.85 7.87
CA ARG A 120 1.89 13.29 8.90
C ARG A 120 2.60 13.98 10.03
#